data_8f91b786e1aa2b57606144056afd895b
#
_entry.id   8f91b786e1aa2b57606144056afd895b
#
_cell.length_a   1.000
_cell.length_b   1.000
_cell.length_c   1.000
_cell.angle_alpha   90.00
_cell.angle_beta   90.00
_cell.angle_gamma   90.00
#
_symmetry.space_group_name_H-M   'P 1'
#
loop_
_entity.id
_entity.type
_entity.pdbx_description
1 polymer ?
#
loop_
_entity_poly.entity_id
_entity_poly.type
_entity_poly.pdbx_seq_one_letter_code
_entity_poly.pdbx_strand_id
1 'polypeptide(L)'
;MGMFDELVLNKPCLKCGKTIYSLQTKSTMCTLREYRKGDTLDLDGIEITDGAIEVYGFCNACRYWHDGKAIIKDGKFVEITDLVLGKKMR
;
A
#
# COMPACT_ATOMS: atom_id res chain seq x y z
N MET A 1 14.32 -12.92 4.58
CA MET A 1 13.41 -11.81 4.83
C MET A 1 13.21 -11.00 3.56
N GLY A 2 11.98 -10.73 3.22
CA GLY A 2 11.70 -9.89 2.07
C GLY A 2 11.82 -8.42 2.41
N MET A 3 12.40 -7.65 1.53
CA MET A 3 12.33 -6.20 1.59
C MET A 3 11.01 -5.75 0.94
N PHE A 4 10.56 -4.57 1.28
CA PHE A 4 9.32 -4.03 0.77
C PHE A 4 9.42 -2.50 0.68
N ASP A 5 8.52 -1.91 -0.07
CA ASP A 5 8.34 -0.46 -0.08
C ASP A 5 7.01 -0.12 0.62
N GLU A 6 6.88 1.10 1.09
CA GLU A 6 5.67 1.58 1.75
C GLU A 6 4.99 2.64 0.91
N LEU A 7 3.66 2.55 0.85
CA LEU A 7 2.83 3.58 0.24
C LEU A 7 2.14 4.35 1.36
N VAL A 8 2.45 5.63 1.49
CA VAL A 8 1.88 6.49 2.53
C VAL A 8 0.46 6.88 2.14
N LEU A 9 -0.46 6.69 3.07
CA LEU A 9 -1.88 6.99 2.85
C LEU A 9 -2.50 7.50 4.15
N ASN A 10 -3.69 8.03 4.03
CA ASN A 10 -4.50 8.44 5.18
C ASN A 10 -5.89 7.82 5.00
N LYS A 11 -5.99 6.52 5.25
CA LYS A 11 -7.25 5.79 5.16
C LYS A 11 -7.66 5.29 6.54
N PRO A 12 -8.95 5.33 6.88
CA PRO A 12 -9.40 4.79 8.13
C PRO A 12 -9.32 3.26 8.12
N CYS A 13 -8.93 2.70 9.26
CA CYS A 13 -9.00 1.27 9.47
C CYS A 13 -10.45 0.80 9.37
N LEU A 14 -10.67 -0.29 8.67
CA LEU A 14 -12.03 -0.82 8.48
C LEU A 14 -12.63 -1.41 9.76
N LYS A 15 -11.80 -1.67 10.76
CA LYS A 15 -12.25 -2.25 12.02
C LYS A 15 -12.41 -1.21 13.13
N CYS A 16 -11.38 -0.40 13.40
CA CYS A 16 -11.39 0.53 14.53
C CYS A 16 -11.56 1.99 14.15
N GLY A 17 -11.48 2.30 12.86
CA GLY A 17 -11.64 3.67 12.35
C GLY A 17 -10.42 4.58 12.50
N LYS A 18 -9.36 4.13 13.16
CA LYS A 18 -8.14 4.94 13.28
C LYS A 18 -7.38 4.97 11.96
N THR A 19 -6.66 6.05 11.72
CA THR A 19 -5.94 6.25 10.47
C THR A 19 -4.81 5.24 10.29
N ILE A 20 -4.78 4.60 9.13
CA ILE A 20 -3.64 3.80 8.67
C ILE A 20 -2.75 4.73 7.86
N TYR A 21 -1.48 4.87 8.24
CA TYR A 21 -0.55 5.81 7.62
C TYR A 21 0.21 5.23 6.44
N SER A 22 0.41 3.93 6.40
CA SER A 22 1.11 3.30 5.28
C SER A 22 0.72 1.84 5.12
N LEU A 23 0.83 1.35 3.89
CA LEU A 23 0.71 -0.06 3.56
C LEU A 23 1.95 -0.48 2.77
N GLN A 24 2.28 -1.76 2.85
CA GLN A 24 3.46 -2.32 2.21
C GLN A 24 3.12 -2.83 0.81
N THR A 25 4.12 -2.82 -0.07
CA THR A 25 4.01 -3.46 -1.38
C THR A 25 5.33 -4.12 -1.74
N LYS A 26 5.26 -5.23 -2.47
CA LYS A 26 6.43 -5.90 -3.06
C LYS A 26 6.45 -5.79 -4.57
N SER A 27 5.54 -5.00 -5.15
CA SER A 27 5.45 -4.84 -6.60
C SER A 27 6.41 -3.79 -7.14
N THR A 28 7.09 -3.05 -6.27
CA THR A 28 8.12 -2.08 -6.61
C THR A 28 9.51 -2.68 -6.38
N MET A 29 10.56 -1.88 -6.45
CA MET A 29 11.96 -2.38 -6.33
C MET A 29 12.31 -2.96 -4.96
N CYS A 30 11.44 -2.80 -3.97
CA CYS A 30 11.64 -3.35 -2.62
C CYS A 30 12.92 -2.86 -1.96
N THR A 31 13.16 -1.56 -2.01
CA THR A 31 14.35 -0.91 -1.45
C THR A 31 14.06 -0.12 -0.17
N LEU A 32 12.97 -0.42 0.51
CA LEU A 32 12.51 0.26 1.73
C LEU A 32 12.21 1.74 1.50
N ARG A 33 11.70 2.06 0.33
CA ARG A 33 11.29 3.41 -0.01
C ARG A 33 9.88 3.72 0.50
N GLU A 34 9.64 5.00 0.75
CA GLU A 34 8.31 5.52 0.98
C GLU A 34 7.83 6.25 -0.26
N TYR A 35 6.64 5.90 -0.73
CA TYR A 35 5.99 6.61 -1.82
C TYR A 35 4.76 7.33 -1.30
N ARG A 36 4.62 8.58 -1.70
CA ARG A 36 3.47 9.40 -1.36
C ARG A 36 2.60 9.62 -2.58
N LYS A 37 1.38 10.05 -2.39
CA LYS A 37 0.47 10.37 -3.48
C LYS A 37 1.14 11.36 -4.44
N GLY A 38 1.18 10.99 -5.72
CA GLY A 38 1.82 11.78 -6.75
C GLY A 38 3.27 11.38 -7.05
N ASP A 39 3.87 10.52 -6.22
CA ASP A 39 5.23 10.06 -6.46
C ASP A 39 5.28 9.05 -7.61
N THR A 40 6.34 9.12 -8.41
CA THR A 40 6.59 8.13 -9.44
C THR A 40 7.08 6.84 -8.80
N LEU A 41 6.43 5.72 -9.14
CA LEU A 41 6.80 4.42 -8.60
C LEU A 41 7.93 3.80 -9.42
N ASP A 42 8.88 3.22 -8.71
CA ASP A 42 9.97 2.45 -9.31
C ASP A 42 9.56 0.98 -9.32
N LEU A 43 8.95 0.56 -10.42
CA LEU A 43 8.40 -0.78 -10.58
C LEU A 43 9.47 -1.71 -11.15
N ASP A 44 9.63 -2.87 -10.52
CA ASP A 44 10.68 -3.84 -10.81
C ASP A 44 10.55 -4.42 -12.23
N GLY A 45 11.13 -3.71 -13.21
CA GLY A 45 11.15 -4.14 -14.61
C GLY A 45 9.79 -4.15 -15.29
N ILE A 46 8.74 -3.69 -14.62
CA ILE A 46 7.38 -3.67 -15.18
C ILE A 46 7.00 -2.22 -15.46
N GLU A 47 6.77 -1.92 -16.73
CA GLU A 47 6.25 -0.62 -17.13
C GLU A 47 4.72 -0.62 -16.99
N ILE A 48 4.24 -0.29 -15.80
CA ILE A 48 2.82 -0.05 -15.58
C ILE A 48 2.62 1.46 -15.59
N THR A 49 2.05 1.97 -16.68
CA THR A 49 1.68 3.39 -16.75
C THR A 49 0.33 3.64 -16.09
N ASP A 50 -0.61 2.73 -16.29
CA ASP A 50 -1.94 2.78 -15.69
C ASP A 50 -2.31 1.39 -15.17
N GLY A 51 -2.84 1.33 -13.97
CA GLY A 51 -3.24 0.05 -13.39
C GLY A 51 -3.27 0.08 -11.88
N ALA A 52 -3.09 -1.09 -11.28
CA ALA A 52 -3.09 -1.24 -9.83
C ALA A 52 -2.06 -2.27 -9.40
N ILE A 53 -1.46 -2.05 -8.23
CA ILE A 53 -0.58 -3.01 -7.57
C ILE A 53 -1.16 -3.39 -6.23
N GLU A 54 -0.82 -4.58 -5.76
CA GLU A 54 -1.30 -5.05 -4.46
C GLU A 54 -0.54 -4.37 -3.33
N VAL A 55 -1.28 -4.01 -2.29
CA VAL A 55 -0.73 -3.46 -1.06
C VAL A 55 -1.34 -4.20 0.12
N TYR A 56 -0.62 -4.23 1.24
CA TYR A 56 -1.07 -4.93 2.44
C TYR A 56 -0.41 -4.35 3.68
N GLY A 57 -1.00 -4.64 4.81
CA GLY A 57 -0.46 -4.20 6.09
C GLY A 57 -1.46 -4.40 7.20
N PHE A 58 -1.11 -3.97 8.40
CA PHE A 58 -2.00 -4.07 9.53
C PHE A 58 -2.14 -2.71 10.23
N CYS A 59 -3.29 -2.53 10.88
CA CYS A 59 -3.52 -1.34 11.69
C CYS A 59 -2.76 -1.48 13.02
N ASN A 60 -1.94 -0.51 13.36
CA ASN A 60 -1.17 -0.53 14.61
C ASN A 60 -2.06 -0.46 15.86
N ALA A 61 -3.27 0.06 15.73
CA ALA A 61 -4.18 0.21 16.85
C ALA A 61 -4.93 -1.07 17.21
N CYS A 62 -5.51 -1.74 16.21
CA CYS A 62 -6.31 -2.94 16.44
C CYS A 62 -5.68 -4.23 15.90
N ARG A 63 -4.60 -4.11 15.15
CA ARG A 63 -3.80 -5.22 14.61
C ARG A 63 -4.54 -6.12 13.62
N TYR A 64 -5.57 -5.62 12.97
CA TYR A 64 -6.23 -6.33 11.90
C TYR A 64 -5.48 -6.12 10.60
N TRP A 65 -5.34 -7.20 9.84
CA TRP A 65 -4.72 -7.19 8.53
C TRP A 65 -5.64 -6.51 7.51
N HIS A 66 -5.05 -5.80 6.59
CA HIS A 66 -5.75 -5.18 5.48
C HIS A 66 -5.05 -5.50 4.18
N ASP A 67 -5.83 -5.78 3.16
CA ASP A 67 -5.36 -5.90 1.78
C ASP A 67 -6.03 -4.82 0.95
N GLY A 68 -5.35 -4.34 -0.05
CA GLY A 68 -5.90 -3.32 -0.92
C GLY A 68 -5.14 -3.21 -2.22
N LYS A 69 -5.45 -2.19 -2.98
CA LYS A 69 -4.78 -1.91 -4.24
C LYS A 69 -4.38 -0.45 -4.31
N ALA A 70 -3.17 -0.21 -4.81
CA ALA A 70 -2.71 1.14 -5.10
C ALA A 70 -2.93 1.42 -6.58
N ILE A 71 -3.64 2.47 -6.87
CA ILE A 71 -3.94 2.88 -8.25
C ILE A 71 -2.75 3.66 -8.78
N ILE A 72 -2.30 3.27 -9.98
CA ILE A 72 -1.19 3.90 -10.66
C ILE A 72 -1.73 4.58 -11.92
N LYS A 73 -1.33 5.83 -12.12
CA LYS A 73 -1.68 6.59 -13.31
C LYS A 73 -0.47 7.38 -13.77
N ASP A 74 -0.10 7.20 -15.05
CA ASP A 74 1.13 7.78 -15.62
C ASP A 74 2.39 7.43 -14.81
N GLY A 75 2.44 6.19 -14.29
CA GLY A 75 3.54 5.72 -13.47
C GLY A 75 3.59 6.27 -12.06
N LYS A 76 2.58 7.03 -11.64
CA LYS A 76 2.53 7.68 -10.33
C LYS A 76 1.48 7.04 -9.43
N PHE A 77 1.79 6.99 -8.14
CA PHE A 77 0.83 6.54 -7.13
C PHE A 77 -0.26 7.61 -6.96
N VAL A 78 -1.51 7.22 -7.14
CA VAL A 78 -2.66 8.15 -7.07
C VAL A 78 -3.46 7.95 -5.79
N GLU A 79 -3.85 6.71 -5.49
CA GLU A 79 -4.67 6.43 -4.32
C GLU A 79 -4.65 4.95 -3.96
N ILE A 80 -5.16 4.63 -2.78
CA ILE A 80 -5.43 3.26 -2.34
C ILE A 80 -6.93 3.01 -2.47
N THR A 81 -7.30 1.86 -3.04
CA THR A 81 -8.69 1.45 -3.20
C THR A 81 -8.85 -0.03 -2.89
N ASP A 82 -10.09 -0.53 -2.89
CA ASP A 82 -10.43 -1.93 -2.63
C ASP A 82 -9.83 -2.46 -1.32
N LEU A 83 -9.82 -1.61 -0.30
CA LEU A 83 -9.31 -2.00 1.01
C LEU A 83 -10.25 -3.02 1.64
N VAL A 84 -9.71 -4.19 2.02
CA VAL A 84 -10.47 -5.31 2.56
C VAL A 84 -9.89 -5.67 3.93
N LEU A 85 -10.79 -5.89 4.90
CA LEU A 85 -10.40 -6.31 6.24
C LEU A 85 -10.07 -7.80 6.24
N GLY A 86 -8.87 -8.12 6.70
CA GLY A 86 -8.42 -9.50 6.87
C GLY A 86 -8.52 -9.98 8.31
N LYS A 87 -7.63 -10.88 8.70
CA LYS A 87 -7.61 -11.45 10.04
C LYS A 87 -6.85 -10.55 11.01
N LYS A 88 -7.15 -10.68 12.30
CA LYS A 88 -6.41 -10.01 13.36
C LYS A 88 -5.02 -10.61 13.47
N MET A 89 -4.01 -9.77 13.48
CA MET A 89 -2.62 -10.14 13.74
C MET A 89 -2.39 -10.21 15.25
N ARG A 90 -1.53 -11.11 15.64
CA ARG A 90 -1.12 -11.24 17.04
C ARG A 90 0.01 -10.31 17.40
#